data_06e012d3af8902af98c664d0b667e0e5
#
_entry.id   06e012d3af8902af98c664d0b667e0e5
#
_cell.length_a   1.000
_cell.length_b   1.000
_cell.length_c   1.000
_cell.angle_alpha   90.00
_cell.angle_beta   90.00
_cell.angle_gamma   90.00
#
_symmetry.space_group_name_H-M   'P 1'
#
loop_
_entity.id
_entity.type
_entity.pdbx_description
1 polymer ?
#
loop_
_entity_poly.entity_id
_entity_poly.type
_entity_poly.pdbx_seq_one_letter_code
_entity_poly.pdbx_strand_id
1 'polypeptide(L)'
;SSDFYKCEIECFRKALGRNRVKSSACLEAYLKFSSQHGPHDPIMSGCLPSNPWITDDVTYWAMNAPNVAAPTKLRVERWSFSFRELLDDPVGRAHFMDFLQKEFSAENLSFWEACEELRFGGQAQVPTLVDSVYQQFLAPGAARWINIDSRTMERTLEGLRQPHRYVLDAAQLHIYMLMKKDSYPRFLKSDIYKGLLEEAVIPLETKRWPFPFLRKPLHSSPSPALQSTPREPAATSSPEGADGE
;
A
#
# COMPACT_ATOMS: atom_id res chain seq x y z
N SER A 1 17.45 -17.77 23.84
CA SER A 1 18.21 -17.36 22.64
C SER A 1 17.49 -17.74 21.32
N SER A 2 16.84 -18.90 21.21
CA SER A 2 16.07 -19.28 20.00
C SER A 2 14.94 -18.29 19.67
N ASP A 3 14.24 -17.80 20.68
CA ASP A 3 13.10 -16.89 20.48
C ASP A 3 13.56 -15.49 20.05
N PHE A 4 14.75 -15.07 20.48
CA PHE A 4 15.38 -13.83 19.98
C PHE A 4 15.61 -13.91 18.46
N TYR A 5 16.21 -14.98 17.96
CA TYR A 5 16.46 -15.14 16.54
C TYR A 5 15.16 -15.28 15.72
N LYS A 6 14.12 -15.89 16.27
CA LYS A 6 12.79 -15.92 15.62
C LYS A 6 12.21 -14.51 15.46
N CYS A 7 12.28 -13.70 16.52
CA CYS A 7 11.87 -12.30 16.46
C CYS A 7 12.69 -11.49 15.44
N GLU A 8 14.01 -11.70 15.37
CA GLU A 8 14.88 -11.05 14.38
C GLU A 8 14.44 -11.42 12.96
N ILE A 9 14.27 -12.71 12.68
CA ILE A 9 13.82 -13.20 11.37
C ILE A 9 12.47 -12.60 10.99
N GLU A 10 11.53 -12.54 11.93
CA GLU A 10 10.20 -11.98 11.67
C GLU A 10 10.25 -10.47 11.44
N CYS A 11 11.11 -9.75 12.17
CA CYS A 11 11.36 -8.34 11.98
C CYS A 11 11.97 -8.07 10.61
N PHE A 12 12.99 -8.82 10.19
CA PHE A 12 13.60 -8.67 8.87
C PHE A 12 12.62 -9.03 7.74
N ARG A 13 11.81 -10.06 7.90
CA ARG A 13 10.74 -10.39 6.94
C ARG A 13 9.74 -9.26 6.81
N LYS A 14 9.33 -8.65 7.92
CA LYS A 14 8.45 -7.47 7.91
C LYS A 14 9.12 -6.25 7.28
N ALA A 15 10.40 -6.02 7.56
CA ALA A 15 11.16 -4.92 6.96
C ALA A 15 11.33 -5.09 5.44
N LEU A 16 11.63 -6.30 4.98
CA LEU A 16 11.70 -6.64 3.55
C LEU A 16 10.32 -6.49 2.87
N GLY A 17 9.24 -6.89 3.54
CA GLY A 17 7.89 -6.71 3.05
C GLY A 17 7.44 -5.24 2.99
N ARG A 18 8.06 -4.37 3.79
CA ARG A 18 7.84 -2.90 3.76
C ARG A 18 8.57 -2.21 2.61
N ASN A 19 9.71 -2.72 2.22
CA ASN A 19 10.33 -2.32 0.97
C ASN A 19 9.38 -2.75 -0.15
N ARG A 20 8.32 -1.99 -0.30
CA ARG A 20 7.42 -2.09 -1.43
C ARG A 20 8.17 -1.63 -2.66
N VAL A 21 8.97 -2.50 -3.12
CA VAL A 21 9.36 -2.46 -4.50
C VAL A 21 8.06 -2.75 -5.24
N LYS A 22 7.29 -1.69 -5.54
CA LYS A 22 6.12 -1.81 -6.44
C LYS A 22 6.52 -2.50 -7.74
N SER A 23 7.79 -2.44 -8.07
CA SER A 23 8.45 -3.21 -9.09
C SER A 23 8.45 -4.71 -8.83
N SER A 24 8.36 -5.22 -7.60
CA SER A 24 8.45 -6.67 -7.40
C SER A 24 7.20 -7.40 -7.87
N ALA A 25 6.01 -6.82 -7.71
CA ALA A 25 4.80 -7.40 -8.28
C ALA A 25 4.80 -7.30 -9.82
N CYS A 26 5.30 -6.20 -10.38
CA CYS A 26 5.51 -6.04 -11.81
C CYS A 26 6.63 -6.94 -12.31
N LEU A 27 7.72 -7.09 -11.55
CA LEU A 27 8.83 -7.97 -11.88
C LEU A 27 8.42 -9.45 -11.82
N GLU A 28 7.65 -9.87 -10.82
CA GLU A 28 7.11 -11.21 -10.75
C GLU A 28 6.17 -11.52 -11.92
N ALA A 29 5.28 -10.58 -12.25
CA ALA A 29 4.41 -10.69 -13.42
C ALA A 29 5.21 -10.74 -14.73
N TYR A 30 6.26 -9.92 -14.83
CA TYR A 30 7.18 -9.92 -15.97
C TYR A 30 7.94 -11.23 -16.08
N LEU A 31 8.54 -11.73 -15.01
CA LEU A 31 9.27 -13.00 -15.02
C LEU A 31 8.36 -14.16 -15.38
N LYS A 32 7.14 -14.17 -14.83
CA LYS A 32 6.14 -15.18 -15.18
C LYS A 32 5.70 -15.10 -16.64
N PHE A 33 5.49 -13.91 -17.15
CA PHE A 33 5.17 -13.68 -18.57
C PHE A 33 6.33 -14.07 -19.46
N SER A 34 7.53 -13.59 -19.17
CA SER A 34 8.75 -13.86 -19.96
C SER A 34 9.10 -15.35 -20.01
N SER A 35 8.91 -16.08 -18.90
CA SER A 35 9.13 -17.52 -18.85
C SER A 35 8.13 -18.31 -19.70
N GLN A 36 6.93 -17.79 -19.94
CA GLN A 36 5.87 -18.46 -20.70
C GLN A 36 5.85 -18.08 -22.18
N HIS A 37 6.26 -16.86 -22.53
CA HIS A 37 5.95 -16.25 -23.83
C HIS A 37 7.20 -15.87 -24.64
N GLY A 38 8.40 -16.17 -24.15
CA GLY A 38 9.66 -15.98 -24.91
C GLY A 38 10.02 -14.50 -25.12
N PRO A 39 10.38 -14.08 -26.36
CA PRO A 39 11.13 -12.84 -26.58
C PRO A 39 10.34 -11.52 -26.41
N HIS A 40 9.09 -11.56 -26.01
CA HIS A 40 8.35 -10.33 -25.72
C HIS A 40 8.75 -9.78 -24.34
N ASP A 41 9.57 -8.74 -24.37
CA ASP A 41 9.95 -7.99 -23.18
C ASP A 41 9.01 -6.80 -22.98
N PRO A 42 8.09 -6.85 -21.97
CA PRO A 42 7.19 -5.75 -21.69
C PRO A 42 7.93 -4.49 -21.21
N ILE A 43 9.17 -4.59 -20.76
CA ILE A 43 10.02 -3.44 -20.43
C ILE A 43 10.43 -2.72 -21.71
N MET A 44 10.79 -3.48 -22.75
CA MET A 44 11.20 -2.92 -24.04
C MET A 44 10.02 -2.46 -24.90
N SER A 45 8.82 -3.02 -24.71
CA SER A 45 7.62 -2.71 -25.50
C SER A 45 6.74 -1.60 -24.93
N GLY A 46 7.26 -0.81 -23.99
CA GLY A 46 6.54 0.31 -23.41
C GLY A 46 5.59 -0.11 -22.28
N CYS A 47 6.15 -0.48 -21.16
CA CYS A 47 5.39 -0.60 -19.92
C CYS A 47 4.73 0.70 -19.56
N LEU A 48 3.63 0.59 -18.82
CA LEU A 48 2.82 1.72 -18.41
C LEU A 48 3.65 2.84 -17.78
N PRO A 49 3.41 4.10 -18.12
CA PRO A 49 4.06 5.27 -17.53
C PRO A 49 3.90 5.35 -16.00
N SER A 50 2.97 4.59 -15.44
CA SER A 50 2.76 4.46 -14.00
C SER A 50 3.85 3.67 -13.26
N ASN A 51 4.78 3.03 -13.97
CA ASN A 51 5.91 2.37 -13.34
C ASN A 51 7.10 3.34 -13.26
N PRO A 52 7.46 3.86 -12.06
CA PRO A 52 8.53 4.82 -11.91
C PRO A 52 9.92 4.28 -12.28
N TRP A 53 10.07 2.95 -12.38
CA TRP A 53 11.35 2.29 -12.68
C TRP A 53 11.68 2.28 -14.18
N ILE A 54 10.74 2.64 -15.04
CA ILE A 54 10.92 2.65 -16.49
C ILE A 54 10.77 4.04 -17.11
N THR A 55 10.47 5.04 -16.31
CA THR A 55 10.35 6.41 -16.78
C THR A 55 11.50 7.26 -16.25
N ASP A 56 12.14 8.00 -17.14
CA ASP A 56 13.09 9.06 -16.81
C ASP A 56 12.37 10.41 -16.54
N ASP A 57 11.05 10.40 -16.48
CA ASP A 57 10.27 11.60 -16.18
C ASP A 57 10.47 12.04 -14.73
N VAL A 58 11.28 13.08 -14.60
CA VAL A 58 11.63 13.69 -13.29
C VAL A 58 10.38 14.20 -12.57
N THR A 59 9.35 14.61 -13.29
CA THR A 59 8.09 15.09 -12.72
C THR A 59 7.38 14.00 -11.93
N TYR A 60 7.38 12.78 -12.47
CA TYR A 60 6.78 11.62 -11.79
C TYR A 60 7.51 11.27 -10.49
N TRP A 61 8.84 11.28 -10.53
CA TRP A 61 9.67 11.05 -9.35
C TRP A 61 9.48 12.15 -8.30
N ALA A 62 9.42 13.41 -8.73
CA ALA A 62 9.21 14.56 -7.86
C ALA A 62 7.85 14.49 -7.14
N MET A 63 6.78 14.14 -7.85
CA MET A 63 5.43 14.01 -7.25
C MET A 63 5.32 12.89 -6.21
N ASN A 64 6.16 11.86 -6.32
CA ASN A 64 6.15 10.72 -5.40
C ASN A 64 7.29 10.77 -4.38
N ALA A 65 8.06 11.85 -4.34
CA ALA A 65 9.14 12.03 -3.38
C ALA A 65 8.64 11.94 -1.92
N PRO A 66 9.48 11.45 -1.00
CA PRO A 66 9.13 11.39 0.42
C PRO A 66 8.74 12.75 1.03
N ASN A 67 9.34 13.83 0.53
CA ASN A 67 9.19 15.19 1.07
C ASN A 67 8.47 16.13 0.09
N VAL A 68 7.42 15.67 -0.57
CA VAL A 68 6.64 16.50 -1.48
C VAL A 68 5.68 17.42 -0.70
N ALA A 69 5.60 18.69 -1.10
CA ALA A 69 4.72 19.67 -0.46
C ALA A 69 3.24 19.37 -0.71
N ALA A 70 2.89 18.96 -1.93
CA ALA A 70 1.53 18.57 -2.30
C ALA A 70 1.53 17.12 -2.84
N PRO A 71 1.11 16.14 -2.03
CA PRO A 71 1.06 14.74 -2.46
C PRO A 71 -0.01 14.51 -3.52
N THR A 72 0.13 13.42 -4.27
CA THR A 72 -0.90 13.02 -5.23
C THR A 72 -2.18 12.56 -4.51
N LYS A 73 -3.33 12.77 -5.14
CA LYS A 73 -4.64 12.38 -4.57
C LYS A 73 -4.68 10.90 -4.19
N LEU A 74 -4.18 10.03 -5.06
CA LEU A 74 -4.09 8.60 -4.79
C LEU A 74 -3.24 8.28 -3.55
N ARG A 75 -2.16 9.05 -3.31
CA ARG A 75 -1.32 8.89 -2.12
C ARG A 75 -2.07 9.27 -0.85
N VAL A 76 -2.81 10.38 -0.86
CA VAL A 76 -3.64 10.82 0.27
C VAL A 76 -4.80 9.84 0.54
N GLU A 77 -5.48 9.38 -0.51
CA GLU A 77 -6.55 8.38 -0.39
C GLU A 77 -6.05 7.07 0.23
N ARG A 78 -4.82 6.65 -0.07
CA ARG A 78 -4.22 5.45 0.53
C ARG A 78 -4.09 5.52 2.05
N TRP A 79 -3.96 6.70 2.63
CA TRP A 79 -3.89 6.85 4.09
C TRP A 79 -5.18 6.42 4.79
N SER A 80 -6.32 6.41 4.07
CA SER A 80 -7.60 5.92 4.60
C SER A 80 -7.78 4.41 4.50
N PHE A 81 -6.95 3.69 3.76
CA PHE A 81 -7.09 2.23 3.62
C PHE A 81 -6.69 1.50 4.89
N SER A 82 -5.67 1.97 5.57
CA SER A 82 -5.29 1.45 6.88
C SER A 82 -4.40 2.44 7.62
N PHE A 83 -4.43 2.35 8.94
CA PHE A 83 -3.54 3.15 9.80
C PHE A 83 -2.06 2.88 9.50
N ARG A 84 -1.72 1.67 9.05
CA ARG A 84 -0.35 1.34 8.67
C ARG A 84 0.10 2.09 7.41
N GLU A 85 -0.78 2.25 6.42
CA GLU A 85 -0.47 3.03 5.20
C GLU A 85 -0.18 4.50 5.54
N LEU A 86 -0.92 5.07 6.48
CA LEU A 86 -0.67 6.43 6.97
C LEU A 86 0.70 6.54 7.64
N LEU A 87 1.04 5.60 8.54
CA LEU A 87 2.30 5.63 9.29
C LEU A 87 3.53 5.31 8.42
N ASP A 88 3.38 4.50 7.40
CA ASP A 88 4.49 4.14 6.49
C ASP A 88 4.82 5.28 5.50
N ASP A 89 3.91 6.22 5.29
CA ASP A 89 4.14 7.39 4.45
C ASP A 89 4.69 8.56 5.30
N PRO A 90 5.91 9.05 5.03
CA PRO A 90 6.48 10.16 5.79
C PRO A 90 5.63 11.43 5.78
N VAL A 91 4.98 11.75 4.63
CA VAL A 91 4.09 12.92 4.51
C VAL A 91 2.82 12.69 5.31
N GLY A 92 2.20 11.52 5.19
CA GLY A 92 1.01 11.15 5.96
C GLY A 92 1.27 11.18 7.47
N ARG A 93 2.43 10.66 7.88
CA ARG A 93 2.84 10.66 9.28
C ARG A 93 3.08 12.07 9.83
N ALA A 94 3.69 12.96 9.03
CA ALA A 94 3.88 14.36 9.42
C ALA A 94 2.53 15.08 9.65
N HIS A 95 1.59 14.96 8.72
CA HIS A 95 0.25 15.55 8.89
C HIS A 95 -0.54 14.94 10.04
N PHE A 96 -0.34 13.65 10.30
CA PHE A 96 -0.94 13.02 11.48
C PHE A 96 -0.30 13.52 12.78
N MET A 97 1.01 13.78 12.79
CA MET A 97 1.70 14.43 13.92
C MET A 97 1.13 15.82 14.19
N ASP A 98 0.96 16.65 13.16
CA ASP A 98 0.35 17.99 13.29
C ASP A 98 -1.07 17.93 13.86
N PHE A 99 -1.84 16.94 13.45
CA PHE A 99 -3.18 16.69 14.02
C PHE A 99 -3.09 16.31 15.50
N LEU A 100 -2.21 15.37 15.86
CA LEU A 100 -2.04 14.95 17.26
C LEU A 100 -1.51 16.05 18.15
N GLN A 101 -0.69 16.98 17.64
CA GLN A 101 -0.23 18.15 18.38
C GLN A 101 -1.41 19.07 18.76
N LYS A 102 -2.36 19.28 17.84
CA LYS A 102 -3.57 20.04 18.12
C LYS A 102 -4.49 19.37 19.13
N GLU A 103 -4.44 18.05 19.22
CA GLU A 103 -5.18 17.26 20.20
C GLU A 103 -4.41 16.96 21.50
N PHE A 104 -3.23 17.56 21.68
CA PHE A 104 -2.37 17.32 22.85
C PHE A 104 -2.05 15.85 23.11
N SER A 105 -1.84 15.08 22.07
CA SER A 105 -1.57 13.65 22.13
C SER A 105 -0.39 13.21 21.22
N ALA A 106 0.50 14.15 20.89
CA ALA A 106 1.65 13.92 20.00
C ALA A 106 2.69 12.95 20.59
N GLU A 107 2.73 12.80 21.92
CA GLU A 107 3.63 11.87 22.62
C GLU A 107 3.45 10.43 22.15
N ASN A 108 2.22 10.02 21.80
CA ASN A 108 1.91 8.68 21.35
C ASN A 108 2.63 8.34 20.02
N LEU A 109 2.56 9.24 19.06
CA LEU A 109 3.25 9.03 17.77
C LEU A 109 4.77 9.16 17.93
N SER A 110 5.25 10.13 18.72
CA SER A 110 6.66 10.28 19.04
C SER A 110 7.26 9.01 19.68
N PHE A 111 6.53 8.41 20.61
CA PHE A 111 6.92 7.15 21.22
C PHE A 111 6.97 6.01 20.20
N TRP A 112 5.95 5.91 19.36
CA TRP A 112 5.90 4.90 18.31
C TRP A 112 7.09 5.03 17.34
N GLU A 113 7.46 6.26 16.94
CA GLU A 113 8.63 6.53 16.09
C GLU A 113 9.94 6.16 16.78
N ALA A 114 10.10 6.50 18.05
CA ALA A 114 11.28 6.12 18.82
C ALA A 114 11.45 4.59 18.95
N CYS A 115 10.33 3.85 19.06
CA CYS A 115 10.36 2.39 19.02
C CYS A 115 10.74 1.84 17.64
N GLU A 116 10.31 2.48 16.56
CA GLU A 116 10.73 2.09 15.19
C GLU A 116 12.23 2.36 14.99
N GLU A 117 12.75 3.47 15.49
CA GLU A 117 14.18 3.76 15.48
C GLU A 117 14.99 2.71 16.25
N LEU A 118 14.57 2.33 17.45
CA LEU A 118 15.18 1.25 18.22
C LEU A 118 15.15 -0.07 17.44
N ARG A 119 14.03 -0.38 16.81
CA ARG A 119 13.84 -1.66 16.09
C ARG A 119 14.76 -1.80 14.88
N PHE A 120 14.98 -0.71 14.15
CA PHE A 120 15.77 -0.70 12.90
C PHE A 120 17.16 -0.06 13.04
N GLY A 121 17.48 0.48 14.20
CA GLY A 121 18.78 1.09 14.48
C GLY A 121 19.93 0.08 14.58
N GLY A 122 21.15 0.59 14.59
CA GLY A 122 22.36 -0.21 14.75
C GLY A 122 22.41 -0.94 16.09
N GLN A 123 22.94 -2.17 16.09
CA GLN A 123 23.00 -3.00 17.31
C GLN A 123 23.76 -2.32 18.47
N ALA A 124 24.82 -1.57 18.15
CA ALA A 124 25.61 -0.86 19.17
C ALA A 124 24.82 0.26 19.86
N GLN A 125 23.79 0.81 19.20
CA GLN A 125 22.97 1.91 19.73
C GLN A 125 21.80 1.43 20.60
N VAL A 126 21.49 0.14 20.57
CA VAL A 126 20.31 -0.41 21.26
C VAL A 126 20.24 -0.03 22.73
N PRO A 127 21.28 -0.18 23.57
CA PRO A 127 21.19 0.18 24.98
C PRO A 127 20.89 1.66 25.20
N THR A 128 21.56 2.53 24.43
CA THR A 128 21.38 3.99 24.51
C THR A 128 19.98 4.42 24.06
N LEU A 129 19.47 3.83 22.98
CA LEU A 129 18.11 4.11 22.47
C LEU A 129 17.06 3.64 23.47
N VAL A 130 17.23 2.45 24.04
CA VAL A 130 16.29 1.92 25.06
C VAL A 130 16.24 2.85 26.28
N ASP A 131 17.36 3.28 26.80
CA ASP A 131 17.41 4.22 27.93
C ASP A 131 16.80 5.58 27.57
N SER A 132 17.12 6.11 26.40
CA SER A 132 16.53 7.36 25.91
C SER A 132 15.01 7.32 25.83
N VAL A 133 14.45 6.24 25.28
CA VAL A 133 13.00 6.06 25.19
C VAL A 133 12.37 5.92 26.57
N TYR A 134 13.00 5.19 27.47
CA TYR A 134 12.52 5.07 28.85
C TYR A 134 12.45 6.43 29.53
N GLN A 135 13.51 7.20 29.48
CA GLN A 135 13.59 8.51 30.15
C GLN A 135 12.58 9.52 29.57
N GLN A 136 12.35 9.48 28.27
CA GLN A 136 11.46 10.43 27.61
C GLN A 136 9.99 10.10 27.77
N PHE A 137 9.60 8.82 27.84
CA PHE A 137 8.21 8.40 27.70
C PHE A 137 7.66 7.53 28.84
N LEU A 138 8.49 6.84 29.59
CA LEU A 138 8.08 5.81 30.56
C LEU A 138 8.51 6.09 31.99
N ALA A 139 9.58 6.85 32.20
CA ALA A 139 10.07 7.17 33.52
C ALA A 139 9.04 8.03 34.30
N PRO A 140 8.93 7.86 35.62
CA PRO A 140 8.09 8.73 36.43
C PRO A 140 8.45 10.20 36.24
N GLY A 141 7.49 11.01 35.84
CA GLY A 141 7.72 12.44 35.55
C GLY A 141 8.30 12.73 34.17
N ALA A 142 8.33 11.77 33.26
CA ALA A 142 8.78 11.97 31.88
C ALA A 142 7.99 13.12 31.20
N ALA A 143 8.68 13.96 30.45
CA ALA A 143 8.10 15.13 29.78
C ALA A 143 7.04 14.77 28.71
N ARG A 144 7.18 13.58 28.12
CA ARG A 144 6.27 13.03 27.09
C ARG A 144 5.65 11.73 27.56
N TRP A 145 5.19 11.71 28.80
CA TRP A 145 4.70 10.47 29.40
C TRP A 145 3.53 9.88 28.60
N ILE A 146 3.65 8.57 28.26
CA ILE A 146 2.58 7.84 27.58
C ILE A 146 1.74 7.04 28.57
N ASN A 147 0.47 6.89 28.26
CA ASN A 147 -0.46 6.12 29.09
C ASN A 147 -0.58 4.68 28.54
N ILE A 148 0.05 3.75 29.23
CA ILE A 148 -0.09 2.31 28.97
C ILE A 148 -0.61 1.60 30.22
N ASP A 149 -1.24 0.43 30.05
CA ASP A 149 -1.76 -0.34 31.18
C ASP A 149 -0.62 -0.87 32.07
N SER A 150 -0.96 -1.11 33.34
CA SER A 150 0.00 -1.54 34.38
C SER A 150 0.75 -2.81 34.00
N ARG A 151 0.06 -3.78 33.41
CA ARG A 151 0.67 -5.06 33.00
C ARG A 151 1.69 -4.87 31.88
N THR A 152 1.37 -4.03 30.91
CA THR A 152 2.30 -3.67 29.82
C THR A 152 3.49 -2.92 30.39
N MET A 153 3.28 -1.99 31.33
CA MET A 153 4.34 -1.25 32.00
C MET A 153 5.28 -2.19 32.76
N GLU A 154 4.76 -3.09 33.60
CA GLU A 154 5.56 -4.06 34.35
C GLU A 154 6.44 -4.93 33.44
N ARG A 155 5.86 -5.50 32.38
CA ARG A 155 6.61 -6.29 31.39
C ARG A 155 7.71 -5.49 30.72
N THR A 156 7.43 -4.24 30.39
CA THR A 156 8.40 -3.36 29.76
C THR A 156 9.56 -3.05 30.71
N LEU A 157 9.24 -2.70 31.96
CA LEU A 157 10.25 -2.43 33.00
C LEU A 157 11.13 -3.64 33.33
N GLU A 158 10.53 -4.83 33.34
CA GLU A 158 11.29 -6.08 33.53
C GLU A 158 12.27 -6.31 32.36
N GLY A 159 11.83 -6.07 31.13
CA GLY A 159 12.65 -6.22 29.94
C GLY A 159 13.80 -5.23 29.84
N LEU A 160 13.70 -4.04 30.47
CA LEU A 160 14.75 -3.03 30.49
C LEU A 160 16.03 -3.51 31.24
N ARG A 161 15.92 -4.53 32.06
CA ARG A 161 17.09 -5.14 32.74
C ARG A 161 18.05 -5.82 31.76
N GLN A 162 17.55 -6.25 30.62
CA GLN A 162 18.33 -6.83 29.52
C GLN A 162 17.92 -6.16 28.21
N PRO A 163 18.43 -4.97 27.91
CA PRO A 163 17.98 -4.17 26.77
C PRO A 163 18.25 -4.90 25.47
N HIS A 164 17.20 -5.03 24.66
CA HIS A 164 17.24 -5.53 23.29
C HIS A 164 16.21 -4.78 22.44
N ARG A 165 16.35 -4.84 21.12
CA ARG A 165 15.54 -4.03 20.19
C ARG A 165 14.03 -4.29 20.22
N TYR A 166 13.58 -5.36 20.87
CA TYR A 166 12.15 -5.71 20.98
C TYR A 166 11.56 -5.47 22.37
N VAL A 167 12.33 -4.89 23.28
CA VAL A 167 11.93 -4.70 24.68
C VAL A 167 10.68 -3.82 24.81
N LEU A 168 10.47 -2.90 23.87
CA LEU A 168 9.35 -1.97 23.85
C LEU A 168 8.17 -2.44 22.99
N ASP A 169 8.22 -3.62 22.38
CA ASP A 169 7.20 -4.09 21.41
C ASP A 169 5.80 -4.13 22.00
N ALA A 170 5.64 -4.58 23.24
CA ALA A 170 4.34 -4.62 23.91
C ALA A 170 3.76 -3.23 24.14
N ALA A 171 4.59 -2.30 24.61
CA ALA A 171 4.18 -0.90 24.79
C ALA A 171 3.88 -0.22 23.47
N GLN A 172 4.72 -0.45 22.44
CA GLN A 172 4.50 0.08 21.09
C GLN A 172 3.18 -0.41 20.49
N LEU A 173 2.87 -1.69 20.66
CA LEU A 173 1.61 -2.26 20.19
C LEU A 173 0.42 -1.64 20.90
N HIS A 174 0.51 -1.44 22.23
CA HIS A 174 -0.55 -0.79 23.01
C HIS A 174 -0.84 0.62 22.45
N ILE A 175 0.18 1.45 22.30
CA ILE A 175 0.05 2.82 21.76
C ILE A 175 -0.41 2.82 20.31
N TYR A 176 0.09 1.90 19.48
CA TYR A 176 -0.39 1.73 18.10
C TYR A 176 -1.90 1.45 18.07
N MET A 177 -2.39 0.54 18.92
CA MET A 177 -3.81 0.21 18.98
C MET A 177 -4.66 1.34 19.54
N LEU A 178 -4.13 2.12 20.49
CA LEU A 178 -4.79 3.31 21.01
C LEU A 178 -4.99 4.34 19.87
N MET A 179 -3.93 4.70 19.17
CA MET A 179 -4.01 5.63 18.04
C MET A 179 -4.90 5.11 16.91
N LYS A 180 -4.81 3.80 16.60
CA LYS A 180 -5.60 3.18 15.53
C LYS A 180 -7.10 3.21 15.82
N LYS A 181 -7.50 3.01 17.07
CA LYS A 181 -8.91 2.93 17.45
C LYS A 181 -9.54 4.29 17.67
N ASP A 182 -8.77 5.26 18.10
CA ASP A 182 -9.28 6.57 18.52
C ASP A 182 -8.79 7.71 17.61
N SER A 183 -7.51 8.04 17.63
CA SER A 183 -6.97 9.22 16.94
C SER A 183 -7.07 9.13 15.41
N TYR A 184 -6.80 7.97 14.84
CA TYR A 184 -6.83 7.78 13.39
C TYR A 184 -8.21 7.99 12.76
N PRO A 185 -9.33 7.44 13.28
CA PRO A 185 -10.66 7.74 12.75
C PRO A 185 -11.04 9.22 12.87
N ARG A 186 -10.57 9.92 13.90
CA ARG A 186 -10.80 11.37 14.06
C ARG A 186 -9.99 12.15 13.03
N PHE A 187 -8.73 11.77 12.80
CA PHE A 187 -7.90 12.37 11.76
C PHE A 187 -8.57 12.29 10.38
N LEU A 188 -9.09 11.12 9.99
CA LEU A 188 -9.77 10.95 8.70
C LEU A 188 -11.04 11.78 8.54
N LYS A 189 -11.65 12.20 9.65
CA LYS A 189 -12.82 13.08 9.66
C LYS A 189 -12.46 14.56 9.80
N SER A 190 -11.21 14.87 10.11
CA SER A 190 -10.74 16.22 10.37
C SER A 190 -10.70 17.08 9.10
N ASP A 191 -10.76 18.40 9.30
CA ASP A 191 -10.60 19.36 8.20
C ASP A 191 -9.19 19.34 7.62
N ILE A 192 -8.18 18.91 8.40
CA ILE A 192 -6.81 18.72 7.94
C ILE A 192 -6.81 17.67 6.82
N TYR A 193 -7.35 16.48 7.06
CA TYR A 193 -7.36 15.40 6.07
C TYR A 193 -8.23 15.74 4.85
N LYS A 194 -9.38 16.38 5.06
CA LYS A 194 -10.25 16.83 3.95
C LYS A 194 -9.56 17.86 3.07
N GLY A 195 -8.91 18.87 3.68
CA GLY A 195 -8.12 19.86 2.94
C GLY A 195 -7.01 19.23 2.12
N LEU A 196 -6.29 18.25 2.69
CA LEU A 196 -5.26 17.51 1.96
C LEU A 196 -5.82 16.75 0.76
N LEU A 197 -7.03 16.19 0.83
CA LEU A 197 -7.70 15.55 -0.30
C LEU A 197 -8.12 16.54 -1.40
N GLU A 198 -8.50 17.75 -1.02
CA GLU A 198 -8.92 18.81 -1.93
C GLU A 198 -7.72 19.42 -2.65
N GLU A 199 -6.63 19.67 -1.94
CA GLU A 199 -5.39 20.26 -2.46
C GLU A 199 -4.50 19.26 -3.20
N ALA A 200 -4.78 17.97 -3.09
CA ALA A 200 -3.97 16.91 -3.64
C ALA A 200 -3.88 16.95 -5.17
N VAL A 201 -2.67 16.72 -5.67
CA VAL A 201 -2.39 16.77 -7.12
C VAL A 201 -2.98 15.55 -7.83
N ILE A 202 -3.69 15.80 -8.94
CA ILE A 202 -4.14 14.75 -9.85
C ILE A 202 -3.23 14.80 -11.09
N PRO A 203 -2.35 13.80 -11.27
CA PRO A 203 -1.46 13.76 -12.44
C PRO A 203 -2.26 13.71 -13.75
N LEU A 204 -1.88 14.55 -14.71
CA LEU A 204 -2.57 14.66 -16.01
C LEU A 204 -2.51 13.36 -16.83
N GLU A 205 -1.50 12.54 -16.62
CA GLU A 205 -1.25 11.31 -17.39
C GLU A 205 -2.22 10.17 -17.08
N THR A 206 -2.87 10.16 -15.94
CA THR A 206 -3.86 9.13 -15.61
C THR A 206 -5.06 9.13 -16.55
N LYS A 207 -5.22 10.16 -17.36
CA LYS A 207 -6.31 10.28 -18.35
C LYS A 207 -5.99 9.70 -19.73
N ARG A 208 -4.75 9.33 -20.04
CA ARG A 208 -4.32 9.05 -21.43
C ARG A 208 -4.10 7.59 -21.82
N TRP A 209 -4.10 6.65 -20.89
CA TRP A 209 -3.90 5.24 -21.26
C TRP A 209 -5.06 4.38 -20.79
N PRO A 210 -6.09 4.20 -21.63
CA PRO A 210 -6.96 3.06 -21.46
C PRO A 210 -6.08 1.82 -21.64
N PHE A 211 -6.06 0.94 -20.67
CA PHE A 211 -5.44 -0.38 -20.81
C PHE A 211 -5.88 -0.98 -22.13
N PRO A 212 -4.96 -1.36 -23.05
CA PRO A 212 -5.34 -1.93 -24.33
C PRO A 212 -6.21 -3.18 -24.16
N PHE A 213 -6.11 -3.85 -23.04
CA PHE A 213 -6.87 -5.05 -22.67
C PHE A 213 -8.30 -4.76 -22.13
N LEU A 214 -8.62 -3.52 -21.82
CA LEU A 214 -9.97 -3.09 -21.42
C LEU A 214 -10.75 -2.43 -22.57
N ARG A 215 -10.21 -2.37 -23.76
CA ARG A 215 -11.03 -2.12 -24.94
C ARG A 215 -11.97 -3.32 -25.09
N LYS A 216 -13.19 -3.19 -24.61
CA LYS A 216 -14.29 -3.94 -25.21
C LYS A 216 -14.12 -3.78 -26.72
N PRO A 217 -14.09 -4.87 -27.50
CA PRO A 217 -14.13 -4.73 -28.95
C PRO A 217 -15.40 -3.96 -29.29
N LEU A 218 -15.22 -2.73 -29.77
CA LEU A 218 -16.28 -1.77 -30.07
C LEU A 218 -16.95 -2.10 -31.39
N HIS A 219 -16.73 -3.26 -31.95
CA HIS A 219 -17.48 -3.83 -33.07
C HIS A 219 -17.38 -5.36 -32.98
N SER A 220 -18.40 -5.98 -32.44
CA SER A 220 -18.83 -7.23 -33.04
C SER A 220 -19.24 -6.88 -34.46
N SER A 221 -18.38 -7.15 -35.42
CA SER A 221 -18.82 -7.22 -36.82
C SER A 221 -19.97 -8.20 -36.85
N PRO A 222 -21.11 -7.86 -37.43
CA PRO A 222 -22.18 -8.85 -37.63
C PRO A 222 -21.54 -9.99 -38.43
N SER A 223 -21.68 -11.21 -37.94
CA SER A 223 -21.31 -12.38 -38.69
C SER A 223 -21.97 -12.26 -40.07
N PRO A 224 -21.27 -12.51 -41.17
CA PRO A 224 -21.91 -12.52 -42.46
C PRO A 224 -23.02 -13.56 -42.41
N ALA A 225 -24.24 -13.09 -42.52
CA ALA A 225 -25.37 -13.97 -42.71
C ALA A 225 -25.07 -14.87 -43.91
N LEU A 226 -25.10 -16.18 -43.70
CA LEU A 226 -25.12 -17.17 -44.76
C LEU A 226 -26.21 -16.72 -45.75
N GLN A 227 -25.79 -16.19 -46.89
CA GLN A 227 -26.65 -15.96 -48.03
C GLN A 227 -27.13 -17.34 -48.47
N SER A 228 -28.37 -17.62 -48.14
CA SER A 228 -29.12 -18.70 -48.79
C SER A 228 -29.23 -18.38 -50.27
N THR A 229 -28.52 -19.11 -51.08
CA THR A 229 -28.72 -19.12 -52.54
C THR A 229 -30.18 -19.39 -52.89
N PRO A 230 -30.76 -18.63 -53.82
CA PRO A 230 -32.12 -18.92 -54.30
C PRO A 230 -32.13 -20.27 -55.02
N ARG A 231 -32.94 -21.16 -54.57
CA ARG A 231 -33.23 -22.44 -55.24
C ARG A 231 -34.12 -22.12 -56.44
N GLU A 232 -33.63 -22.39 -57.62
CA GLU A 232 -34.36 -22.38 -58.90
C GLU A 232 -35.60 -23.26 -58.81
N PRO A 233 -36.74 -22.84 -59.37
CA PRO A 233 -37.97 -23.68 -59.43
C PRO A 233 -37.78 -24.74 -60.48
N ALA A 234 -37.78 -26.00 -60.10
CA ALA A 234 -37.84 -27.11 -61.03
C ALA A 234 -39.30 -27.27 -61.57
N ALA A 235 -39.34 -27.39 -62.84
CA ALA A 235 -40.50 -27.48 -63.64
C ALA A 235 -41.48 -28.65 -63.27
N THR A 236 -42.72 -28.34 -63.41
CA THR A 236 -43.85 -29.24 -63.46
C THR A 236 -43.67 -30.36 -64.43
N SER A 237 -44.00 -31.56 -64.03
CA SER A 237 -44.63 -32.58 -64.92
C SER A 237 -45.41 -33.50 -64.07
N SER A 238 -46.77 -33.40 -64.25
CA SER A 238 -47.68 -34.47 -63.97
C SER A 238 -47.54 -35.48 -65.11
N PRO A 239 -47.87 -36.79 -64.92
CA PRO A 239 -49.23 -37.24 -65.24
C PRO A 239 -49.77 -38.33 -64.28
N GLU A 240 -51.09 -38.25 -64.17
CA GLU A 240 -52.15 -39.29 -64.39
C GLU A 240 -51.81 -40.75 -64.08
N GLY A 241 -52.74 -41.31 -63.40
CA GLY A 241 -53.26 -42.66 -63.73
C GLY A 241 -53.38 -43.59 -62.55
N ALA A 242 -54.60 -43.72 -62.15
CA ALA A 242 -55.46 -44.89 -62.23
C ALA A 242 -55.33 -45.95 -61.12
N ASP A 243 -56.45 -46.07 -60.46
CA ASP A 243 -57.19 -47.27 -60.11
C ASP A 243 -56.53 -48.40 -59.30
N GLY A 244 -57.31 -48.79 -58.33
CA GLY A 244 -57.60 -50.18 -58.13
C GLY A 244 -57.49 -50.70 -56.70
N GLU A 245 -58.73 -50.92 -56.17
CA GLU A 245 -59.12 -51.82 -55.07
C GLU A 245 -58.61 -51.51 -53.67
#